data_628da64e275b6ef2884d392159a3cae3
#
_entry.id   628da64e275b6ef2884d392159a3cae3
#
_cell.length_a   1.000
_cell.length_b   1.000
_cell.length_c   1.000
_cell.angle_alpha   90.00
_cell.angle_beta   90.00
_cell.angle_gamma   90.00
#
_symmetry.space_group_name_H-M   'P 1'
#
loop_
_entity.id
_entity.type
_entity.pdbx_description
1 polymer ?
#
loop_
_entity_poly.entity_id
_entity_poly.type
_entity_poly.pdbx_seq_one_letter_code
_entity_poly.pdbx_strand_id
1 'polypeptide(L)'
;MEGTAGKKSYINWILMAVNALVFLYLEAAGSSEDAYFMYTKGAMLKAAVMEDGEYYRLLTAMFMHFGIGHLVNNMIVLFALGDNLERALGHVKYLILYLFSGIGANWISMMMGSNDLMVVSAGASGAIFGVIGGLFYAV
;
A
#
# COMPACT_ATOMS: atom_id res chain seq x y z
N MET A 1 -0.56 -26.80 -2.52
CA MET A 1 0.27 -25.85 -3.30
C MET A 1 1.55 -26.52 -3.81
N GLU A 2 1.36 -27.56 -4.56
CA GLU A 2 2.48 -28.22 -5.23
C GLU A 2 3.15 -27.25 -6.18
N GLY A 3 4.44 -27.35 -6.31
CA GLY A 3 5.24 -26.54 -7.23
C GLY A 3 5.63 -25.15 -6.71
N THR A 4 5.20 -24.77 -5.50
CA THR A 4 5.61 -23.49 -4.92
C THR A 4 6.87 -23.62 -4.06
N ALA A 5 7.25 -24.85 -3.70
CA ALA A 5 8.46 -25.11 -2.95
C ALA A 5 9.68 -24.63 -3.78
N GLY A 6 10.52 -23.82 -3.20
CA GLY A 6 11.70 -23.26 -3.86
C GLY A 6 11.48 -21.99 -4.65
N LYS A 7 10.22 -21.58 -4.90
CA LYS A 7 9.94 -20.27 -5.50
C LYS A 7 10.24 -19.18 -4.48
N LYS A 8 10.84 -18.09 -4.93
CA LYS A 8 11.15 -16.95 -4.08
C LYS A 8 10.10 -15.86 -4.24
N SER A 9 9.87 -15.11 -3.18
CA SER A 9 8.88 -14.02 -3.17
C SER A 9 9.55 -12.68 -3.51
N TYR A 10 10.14 -12.60 -4.70
CA TYR A 10 10.90 -11.42 -5.14
C TYR A 10 10.06 -10.15 -5.13
N ILE A 11 8.83 -10.24 -5.63
CA ILE A 11 7.96 -9.06 -5.73
C ILE A 11 7.58 -8.58 -4.35
N ASN A 12 7.26 -9.50 -3.43
CA ASN A 12 6.94 -9.13 -2.06
C ASN A 12 8.11 -8.41 -1.38
N TRP A 13 9.33 -8.92 -1.58
CA TRP A 13 10.52 -8.30 -1.01
C TRP A 13 10.78 -6.92 -1.63
N ILE A 14 10.57 -6.77 -2.94
CA ILE A 14 10.71 -5.49 -3.62
C ILE A 14 9.67 -4.49 -3.10
N LEU A 15 8.42 -4.92 -2.94
CA LEU A 15 7.37 -4.05 -2.39
C LEU A 15 7.68 -3.60 -0.98
N MET A 16 8.16 -4.52 -0.13
CA MET A 16 8.58 -4.16 1.22
C MET A 16 9.74 -3.15 1.20
N ALA A 17 10.72 -3.38 0.34
CA ALA A 17 11.87 -2.48 0.19
C ALA A 17 11.42 -1.10 -0.29
N VAL A 18 10.52 -1.03 -1.26
CA VAL A 18 9.98 0.25 -1.76
C VAL A 18 9.27 1.01 -0.64
N ASN A 19 8.40 0.33 0.12
CA ASN A 19 7.73 0.96 1.25
C ASN A 19 8.72 1.51 2.28
N ALA A 20 9.74 0.72 2.62
CA ALA A 20 10.76 1.13 3.59
C ALA A 20 11.60 2.31 3.06
N LEU A 21 12.01 2.27 1.80
CA LEU A 21 12.82 3.33 1.20
C LEU A 21 12.03 4.63 1.07
N VAL A 22 10.75 4.56 0.69
CA VAL A 22 9.88 5.74 0.66
C VAL A 22 9.76 6.34 2.05
N PHE A 23 9.58 5.50 3.07
CA PHE A 23 9.49 5.99 4.46
C PHE A 23 10.78 6.69 4.88
N LEU A 24 11.95 6.12 4.59
CA LEU A 24 13.23 6.73 4.92
C LEU A 24 13.42 8.07 4.22
N TYR A 25 13.04 8.14 2.94
CA TYR A 25 13.07 9.39 2.19
C TYR A 25 12.20 10.45 2.84
N LEU A 26 10.96 10.09 3.21
CA LEU A 26 10.01 11.03 3.81
C LEU A 26 10.51 11.52 5.17
N GLU A 27 11.10 10.65 5.98
CA GLU A 27 11.66 11.04 7.27
C GLU A 27 12.89 11.95 7.10
N ALA A 28 13.70 11.72 6.07
CA ALA A 28 14.86 12.56 5.78
C ALA A 28 14.47 13.95 5.25
N ALA A 29 13.37 14.02 4.48
CA ALA A 29 12.91 15.26 3.87
C ALA A 29 11.99 16.09 4.77
N GLY A 30 11.34 15.45 5.75
CA GLY A 30 10.41 16.12 6.65
C GLY A 30 9.95 15.17 7.74
N SER A 31 8.64 15.11 8.00
CA SER A 31 8.08 14.22 9.01
C SER A 31 6.92 13.41 8.44
N SER A 32 7.02 12.08 8.55
CA SER A 32 5.94 11.18 8.15
C SER A 32 4.69 11.32 9.03
N GLU A 33 4.76 12.05 10.12
CA GLU A 33 3.63 12.32 11.01
C GLU A 33 2.94 13.65 10.72
N ASP A 34 3.52 14.48 9.85
CA ASP A 34 2.96 15.78 9.46
C ASP A 34 2.05 15.58 8.24
N ALA A 35 0.75 15.80 8.44
CA ALA A 35 -0.25 15.62 7.39
C ALA A 35 -0.01 16.52 6.17
N TYR A 36 0.34 17.78 6.39
CA TYR A 36 0.59 18.71 5.27
C TYR A 36 1.81 18.26 4.46
N PHE A 37 2.91 17.90 5.15
CA PHE A 37 4.09 17.40 4.48
C PHE A 37 3.78 16.15 3.64
N MET A 38 3.03 15.20 4.23
CA MET A 38 2.66 13.98 3.53
C MET A 38 1.77 14.29 2.31
N TYR A 39 0.86 15.24 2.44
CA TYR A 39 0.06 15.71 1.31
C TYR A 39 0.95 16.23 0.18
N THR A 40 1.96 17.04 0.50
CA THR A 40 2.86 17.59 -0.54
C THR A 40 3.66 16.50 -1.27
N LYS A 41 3.79 15.32 -0.67
CA LYS A 41 4.58 14.21 -1.22
C LYS A 41 3.74 13.15 -1.93
N GLY A 42 2.42 13.23 -1.87
CA GLY A 42 1.58 12.32 -2.63
C GLY A 42 0.57 11.50 -1.83
N ALA A 43 0.35 11.83 -0.55
CA ALA A 43 -0.70 11.18 0.23
C ALA A 43 -2.08 11.52 -0.31
N MET A 44 -3.07 10.68 0.04
CA MET A 44 -4.45 10.89 -0.40
C MET A 44 -5.05 12.13 0.23
N LEU A 45 -5.73 12.92 -0.62
CA LEU A 45 -6.61 14.00 -0.18
C LEU A 45 -7.77 14.02 -1.16
N LYS A 46 -9.00 13.88 -0.65
CA LYS A 46 -10.18 13.77 -1.50
C LYS A 46 -10.33 14.99 -2.42
N ALA A 47 -10.13 16.18 -1.89
CA ALA A 47 -10.24 17.41 -2.68
C ALA A 47 -9.22 17.43 -3.83
N ALA A 48 -7.99 17.01 -3.59
CA ALA A 48 -6.96 16.99 -4.62
C ALA A 48 -7.30 16.02 -5.75
N VAL A 49 -7.84 14.86 -5.41
CA VAL A 49 -8.23 13.86 -6.41
C VAL A 49 -9.49 14.29 -7.16
N MET A 50 -10.54 14.67 -6.43
CA MET A 50 -11.86 14.94 -7.02
C MET A 50 -11.96 16.30 -7.71
N GLU A 51 -11.30 17.31 -7.17
CA GLU A 51 -11.38 18.68 -7.69
C GLU A 51 -10.24 19.03 -8.63
N ASP A 52 -9.02 18.57 -8.31
CA ASP A 52 -7.81 18.91 -9.08
C ASP A 52 -7.35 17.80 -10.02
N GLY A 53 -8.02 16.64 -10.00
CA GLY A 53 -7.68 15.52 -10.87
C GLY A 53 -6.35 14.84 -10.58
N GLU A 54 -5.84 14.92 -9.36
CA GLU A 54 -4.56 14.36 -8.97
C GLU A 54 -4.68 12.86 -8.66
N TYR A 55 -5.06 12.07 -9.67
CA TYR A 55 -5.30 10.63 -9.52
C TYR A 55 -4.05 9.83 -9.17
N TYR A 56 -2.85 10.36 -9.42
CA TYR A 56 -1.60 9.70 -9.06
C TYR A 56 -1.52 9.38 -7.58
N ARG A 57 -2.23 10.13 -6.74
CA ARG A 57 -2.26 9.93 -5.29
C ARG A 57 -2.83 8.57 -4.90
N LEU A 58 -3.69 7.99 -5.74
CA LEU A 58 -4.22 6.65 -5.52
C LEU A 58 -3.10 5.61 -5.48
N LEU A 59 -2.06 5.82 -6.28
CA LEU A 59 -0.89 4.93 -6.32
C LEU A 59 0.16 5.34 -5.29
N THR A 60 0.55 6.60 -5.24
CA THR A 60 1.65 7.04 -4.37
C THR A 60 1.31 6.86 -2.89
N ALA A 61 0.07 7.11 -2.50
CA ALA A 61 -0.34 7.01 -1.11
C ALA A 61 -0.21 5.59 -0.55
N MET A 62 -0.34 4.57 -1.39
CA MET A 62 -0.26 3.20 -0.90
C MET A 62 1.15 2.77 -0.49
N PHE A 63 2.16 3.55 -0.85
CA PHE A 63 3.56 3.31 -0.46
C PHE A 63 4.04 4.22 0.66
N MET A 64 3.18 5.13 1.14
CA MET A 64 3.50 6.09 2.18
C MET A 64 2.86 5.68 3.50
N HIS A 65 3.53 5.96 4.62
CA HIS A 65 3.03 5.57 5.95
C HIS A 65 3.21 6.71 6.93
N PHE A 66 2.20 6.91 7.77
CA PHE A 66 2.23 7.89 8.87
C PHE A 66 2.91 7.26 10.08
N GLY A 67 4.20 7.56 10.28
CA GLY A 67 4.96 7.09 11.43
C GLY A 67 5.47 5.67 11.27
N ILE A 68 6.49 5.35 12.08
CA ILE A 68 7.20 4.06 12.00
C ILE A 68 6.32 2.88 12.43
N GLY A 69 5.41 3.09 13.39
CA GLY A 69 4.54 2.01 13.86
C GLY A 69 3.62 1.49 12.77
N HIS A 70 3.06 2.40 11.96
CA HIS A 70 2.19 2.02 10.85
C HIS A 70 2.98 1.22 9.80
N LEU A 71 4.19 1.69 9.47
CA LEU A 71 5.06 0.98 8.52
C LEU A 71 5.40 -0.42 9.02
N VAL A 72 5.85 -0.53 10.28
CA VAL A 72 6.28 -1.82 10.85
C VAL A 72 5.13 -2.81 10.88
N ASN A 73 3.94 -2.39 11.33
CA ASN A 73 2.77 -3.27 11.33
C ASN A 73 2.44 -3.81 9.94
N ASN A 74 2.43 -2.92 8.95
CA ASN A 74 2.12 -3.33 7.58
C ASN A 74 3.20 -4.27 7.01
N MET A 75 4.46 -4.00 7.31
CA MET A 75 5.56 -4.83 6.79
C MET A 75 5.60 -6.21 7.45
N ILE A 76 5.26 -6.32 8.73
CA ILE A 76 5.16 -7.62 9.40
C ILE A 76 4.09 -8.49 8.73
N VAL A 77 2.91 -7.93 8.50
CA VAL A 77 1.81 -8.66 7.84
C VAL A 77 2.20 -9.03 6.42
N LEU A 78 2.81 -8.10 5.69
CA LEU A 78 3.22 -8.35 4.31
C LEU A 78 4.31 -9.43 4.23
N PHE A 79 5.27 -9.41 5.15
CA PHE A 79 6.30 -10.44 5.22
C PHE A 79 5.70 -11.82 5.46
N ALA A 80 4.75 -11.90 6.40
CA ALA A 80 4.16 -13.18 6.78
C ALA A 80 3.21 -13.75 5.72
N LEU A 81 2.35 -12.90 5.15
CA LEU A 81 1.27 -13.36 4.26
C LEU A 81 1.60 -13.18 2.78
N GLY A 82 2.30 -12.11 2.42
CA GLY A 82 2.64 -11.83 1.03
C GLY A 82 3.55 -12.89 0.42
N ASP A 83 4.50 -13.40 1.20
CA ASP A 83 5.40 -14.46 0.77
C ASP A 83 4.61 -15.69 0.28
N ASN A 84 3.66 -16.14 1.09
CA ASN A 84 2.84 -17.31 0.76
C ASN A 84 1.99 -17.06 -0.48
N LEU A 85 1.39 -15.89 -0.58
CA LEU A 85 0.51 -15.60 -1.70
C LEU A 85 1.27 -15.43 -3.01
N GLU A 86 2.42 -14.80 -2.98
CA GLU A 86 3.24 -14.69 -4.20
C GLU A 86 3.68 -16.06 -4.70
N ARG A 87 4.05 -16.95 -3.78
CA ARG A 87 4.43 -18.33 -4.14
C ARG A 87 3.25 -19.07 -4.77
N ALA A 88 2.03 -18.81 -4.28
CA ALA A 88 0.82 -19.49 -4.79
C ALA A 88 0.36 -18.93 -6.14
N LEU A 89 0.38 -17.62 -6.32
CA LEU A 89 -0.14 -16.97 -7.53
C LEU A 89 0.90 -16.77 -8.62
N GLY A 90 2.17 -16.67 -8.24
CA GLY A 90 3.24 -16.24 -9.14
C GLY A 90 3.45 -14.75 -9.07
N HIS A 91 4.58 -14.29 -9.63
CA HIS A 91 5.04 -12.91 -9.46
C HIS A 91 4.09 -11.86 -10.08
N VAL A 92 3.66 -12.10 -11.31
CA VAL A 92 2.85 -11.11 -12.05
C VAL A 92 1.48 -10.97 -11.44
N LYS A 93 0.80 -12.08 -11.15
CA LYS A 93 -0.54 -12.04 -10.54
C LYS A 93 -0.51 -11.41 -9.17
N TYR A 94 0.52 -11.70 -8.37
CA TYR A 94 0.69 -11.11 -7.06
C TYR A 94 0.85 -9.59 -7.16
N LEU A 95 1.70 -9.11 -8.06
CA LEU A 95 1.92 -7.67 -8.24
C LEU A 95 0.63 -6.97 -8.68
N ILE A 96 -0.10 -7.55 -9.63
CA ILE A 96 -1.37 -7.01 -10.10
C ILE A 96 -2.36 -6.92 -8.95
N LEU A 97 -2.50 -8.00 -8.17
CA LEU A 97 -3.40 -8.01 -7.02
C LEU A 97 -3.04 -6.92 -6.01
N TYR A 98 -1.75 -6.79 -5.70
CA TYR A 98 -1.27 -5.80 -4.74
C TYR A 98 -1.62 -4.38 -5.19
N LEU A 99 -1.27 -4.04 -6.43
CA LEU A 99 -1.46 -2.69 -6.95
C LEU A 99 -2.95 -2.34 -7.10
N PHE A 100 -3.74 -3.24 -7.70
CA PHE A 100 -5.16 -2.99 -7.88
C PHE A 100 -5.91 -2.93 -6.55
N SER A 101 -5.55 -3.77 -5.60
CA SER A 101 -6.17 -3.74 -4.27
C SER A 101 -5.85 -2.43 -3.53
N GLY A 102 -4.61 -1.96 -3.63
CA GLY A 102 -4.21 -0.72 -2.99
C GLY A 102 -4.88 0.50 -3.61
N ILE A 103 -4.88 0.59 -4.93
CA ILE A 103 -5.52 1.68 -5.66
C ILE A 103 -7.04 1.66 -5.42
N GLY A 104 -7.65 0.49 -5.55
CA GLY A 104 -9.08 0.32 -5.33
C GLY A 104 -9.52 0.66 -3.92
N ALA A 105 -8.73 0.24 -2.92
CA ALA A 105 -9.01 0.56 -1.53
C ALA A 105 -8.93 2.06 -1.26
N ASN A 106 -7.95 2.74 -1.84
CA ASN A 106 -7.84 4.21 -1.72
C ASN A 106 -9.05 4.89 -2.35
N TRP A 107 -9.48 4.42 -3.52
CA TRP A 107 -10.65 4.97 -4.20
C TRP A 107 -11.92 4.77 -3.37
N ILE A 108 -12.17 3.53 -2.92
CA ILE A 108 -13.36 3.21 -2.13
C ILE A 108 -13.38 3.97 -0.81
N SER A 109 -12.23 4.00 -0.11
CA SER A 109 -12.11 4.73 1.15
C SER A 109 -12.39 6.21 0.97
N MET A 110 -11.91 6.79 -0.12
CA MET A 110 -12.16 8.20 -0.46
C MET A 110 -13.65 8.45 -0.69
N MET A 111 -14.33 7.55 -1.42
CA MET A 111 -15.74 7.73 -1.79
C MET A 111 -16.70 7.43 -0.63
N MET A 112 -16.35 6.50 0.26
CA MET A 112 -17.23 6.05 1.34
C MET A 112 -16.85 6.57 2.71
N GLY A 113 -15.74 7.29 2.81
CA GLY A 113 -15.23 7.81 4.06
C GLY A 113 -15.92 9.11 4.47
N SER A 114 -15.21 9.89 5.27
CA SER A 114 -15.67 11.19 5.75
C SER A 114 -16.03 12.13 4.59
N ASN A 115 -17.05 12.99 4.78
CA ASN A 115 -17.34 14.07 3.85
C ASN A 115 -16.30 15.18 3.90
N ASP A 116 -15.38 15.13 4.86
CA ASP A 116 -14.31 16.11 4.98
C ASP A 116 -13.30 15.92 3.83
N LEU A 117 -13.25 16.91 2.94
CA LEU A 117 -12.37 16.91 1.77
C LEU A 117 -10.89 17.07 2.14
N MET A 118 -10.60 17.43 3.39
CA MET A 118 -9.25 17.78 3.84
C MET A 118 -8.58 16.70 4.69
N VAL A 119 -9.16 15.51 4.76
CA VAL A 119 -8.54 14.38 5.46
C VAL A 119 -7.43 13.78 4.60
N VAL A 120 -6.22 13.74 5.15
CA VAL A 120 -5.05 13.15 4.49
C VAL A 120 -4.91 11.70 4.94
N SER A 121 -4.69 10.78 4.00
CA SER A 121 -4.52 9.36 4.32
C SER A 121 -3.44 8.72 3.44
N ALA A 122 -2.89 7.62 3.95
CA ALA A 122 -1.84 6.88 3.27
C ALA A 122 -1.71 5.47 3.86
N GLY A 123 -0.96 4.60 3.21
CA GLY A 123 -0.54 3.32 3.72
C GLY A 123 -0.82 2.15 2.79
N ALA A 124 -0.10 1.06 3.00
CA ALA A 124 -0.22 -0.17 2.24
C ALA A 124 -1.39 -1.06 2.70
N SER A 125 -2.15 -0.64 3.72
CA SER A 125 -3.17 -1.48 4.36
C SER A 125 -4.24 -1.98 3.38
N GLY A 126 -4.64 -1.16 2.40
CA GLY A 126 -5.61 -1.59 1.39
C GLY A 126 -5.08 -2.72 0.52
N ALA A 127 -3.83 -2.63 0.08
CA ALA A 127 -3.18 -3.69 -0.68
C ALA A 127 -3.04 -4.95 0.18
N ILE A 128 -2.72 -4.81 1.46
CA ILE A 128 -2.58 -5.92 2.40
C ILE A 128 -3.92 -6.63 2.59
N PHE A 129 -5.03 -5.92 2.67
CA PHE A 129 -6.36 -6.56 2.68
C PHE A 129 -6.59 -7.38 1.41
N GLY A 130 -6.12 -6.89 0.26
CA GLY A 130 -6.16 -7.66 -0.98
C GLY A 130 -5.35 -8.95 -0.90
N VAL A 131 -4.16 -8.87 -0.28
CA VAL A 131 -3.31 -10.05 -0.06
C VAL A 131 -4.04 -11.07 0.82
N ILE A 132 -4.66 -10.63 1.91
CA ILE A 132 -5.43 -11.51 2.80
C ILE A 132 -6.57 -12.18 2.04
N GLY A 133 -7.34 -11.40 1.28
CA GLY A 133 -8.44 -11.94 0.48
C GLY A 133 -7.95 -12.94 -0.57
N GLY A 134 -6.82 -12.66 -1.20
CA GLY A 134 -6.20 -13.57 -2.15
C GLY A 134 -5.78 -14.89 -1.53
N LEU A 135 -5.30 -14.87 -0.29
CA LEU A 135 -4.96 -16.09 0.43
C LEU A 135 -6.19 -16.96 0.70
N PHE A 136 -7.31 -16.34 1.09
CA PHE A 136 -8.56 -17.08 1.25
C PHE A 136 -9.01 -17.75 -0.05
N TYR A 137 -8.83 -17.06 -1.17
CA TYR A 137 -9.17 -17.61 -2.47
C TYR A 137 -8.22 -18.73 -2.90
N ALA A 138 -6.93 -18.59 -2.62
CA ALA A 138 -5.90 -19.52 -3.07
C ALA A 138 -5.83 -20.80 -2.21
N VAL A 139 -6.40 -20.78 -1.01
CA VAL A 139 -6.49 -21.94 -0.12
C VAL A 139 -7.76 -22.71 -0.39
#